data_68ce87af11f1c7d2288b8b9255688ec5
#
_entry.id   68ce87af11f1c7d2288b8b9255688ec5
#
_cell.length_a   1.000
_cell.length_b   1.000
_cell.length_c   1.000
_cell.angle_alpha   90.00
_cell.angle_beta   90.00
_cell.angle_gamma   90.00
#
_symmetry.space_group_name_H-M   'P 1'
#
loop_
_entity.id
_entity.type
_entity.pdbx_description
1 polymer ?
#
loop_
_entity_poly.entity_id
_entity_poly.type
_entity_poly.pdbx_seq_one_letter_code
_entity_poly.pdbx_strand_id
1 'polypeptide(L)'
;MADRTTTRSTVIPGMHYRNAPDAIEWLCRVFGFEKHAVYAGPGNTIMHAELVLDGGMIMLGSVNDTAPNRHMKLPEELGGAQTRGVSLIVKDADEIYARAKAAGAKIVENIEDKPQGGRSFACLDPEGHIWHVGTYDPWAPK
;
A
#
# COMPACT_ATOMS: atom_id res chain seq x y z
N MET A 1 -13.52 27.04 -4.52
CA MET A 1 -12.44 26.17 -4.02
C MET A 1 -12.92 24.72 -4.08
N ALA A 2 -12.08 23.85 -4.61
CA ALA A 2 -12.46 22.45 -4.69
C ALA A 2 -12.54 21.83 -3.28
N ASP A 3 -13.56 21.04 -3.06
CA ASP A 3 -13.67 20.25 -1.84
C ASP A 3 -12.55 19.21 -1.84
N ARG A 4 -11.83 19.10 -0.74
CA ARG A 4 -10.74 18.12 -0.61
C ARG A 4 -11.25 16.69 -0.79
N THR A 5 -12.51 16.42 -0.46
CA THR A 5 -13.08 15.09 -0.63
C THR A 5 -13.24 14.71 -2.11
N THR A 6 -13.25 15.70 -3.01
CA THR A 6 -13.34 15.46 -4.45
C THR A 6 -11.98 15.45 -5.12
N THR A 7 -10.91 15.85 -4.41
CA THR A 7 -9.56 15.84 -4.95
C THR A 7 -9.05 14.40 -5.07
N ARG A 8 -8.50 14.07 -6.20
CA ARG A 8 -7.97 12.74 -6.50
C ARG A 8 -6.53 12.84 -6.95
N SER A 9 -5.72 11.87 -6.54
CA SER A 9 -4.35 11.77 -7.03
C SER A 9 -4.36 11.28 -8.48
N THR A 10 -3.52 11.88 -9.32
CA THR A 10 -3.32 11.42 -10.69
C THR A 10 -2.12 10.49 -10.81
N VAL A 11 -1.32 10.39 -9.74
CA VAL A 11 -0.18 9.48 -9.69
C VAL A 11 -0.59 8.30 -8.83
N ILE A 12 -0.67 7.11 -9.43
CA ILE A 12 -1.26 5.93 -8.79
C ILE A 12 -0.25 4.78 -8.88
N PRO A 13 0.26 4.31 -7.73
CA PRO A 13 1.13 3.14 -7.72
C PRO A 13 0.42 1.89 -8.20
N GLY A 14 1.12 1.07 -8.95
CA GLY A 14 0.64 -0.24 -9.38
C GLY A 14 1.46 -1.34 -8.74
N MET A 15 0.79 -2.42 -8.33
CA MET A 15 1.43 -3.52 -7.61
C MET A 15 0.89 -4.86 -8.10
N HIS A 16 1.70 -5.90 -7.93
CA HIS A 16 1.29 -7.26 -8.28
C HIS A 16 1.47 -8.18 -7.09
N TYR A 17 0.56 -9.14 -6.99
CA TYR A 17 0.55 -10.11 -5.88
C TYR A 17 0.29 -11.51 -6.43
N ARG A 18 0.91 -12.52 -5.81
CA ARG A 18 0.58 -13.91 -6.10
C ARG A 18 -0.82 -14.25 -5.61
N ASN A 19 -1.13 -13.79 -4.41
CA ASN A 19 -2.45 -14.00 -3.82
C ASN A 19 -3.12 -12.64 -3.65
N ALA A 20 -3.58 -12.06 -4.76
CA ALA A 20 -4.19 -10.75 -4.76
C ALA A 20 -5.47 -10.67 -3.91
N PRO A 21 -6.36 -11.68 -3.89
CA PRO A 21 -7.53 -11.60 -3.02
C PRO A 21 -7.17 -11.42 -1.54
N ASP A 22 -6.20 -12.19 -1.03
CA ASP A 22 -5.77 -12.06 0.36
C ASP A 22 -5.05 -10.73 0.60
N ALA A 23 -4.26 -10.27 -0.37
CA ALA A 23 -3.59 -8.98 -0.27
C ALA A 23 -4.60 -7.85 -0.12
N ILE A 24 -5.67 -7.86 -0.91
CA ILE A 24 -6.73 -6.85 -0.83
C ILE A 24 -7.34 -6.82 0.56
N GLU A 25 -7.68 -7.98 1.10
CA GLU A 25 -8.29 -8.07 2.44
C GLU A 25 -7.32 -7.56 3.52
N TRP A 26 -6.05 -7.91 3.42
CA TRP A 26 -5.03 -7.45 4.36
C TRP A 26 -4.85 -5.94 4.31
N LEU A 27 -4.73 -5.38 3.11
CA LEU A 27 -4.55 -3.93 2.93
C LEU A 27 -5.75 -3.14 3.46
N CYS A 28 -6.95 -3.64 3.24
CA CYS A 28 -8.16 -3.00 3.77
C CYS A 28 -8.21 -3.09 5.30
N ARG A 29 -7.91 -4.26 5.86
CA ARG A 29 -8.00 -4.49 7.31
C ARG A 29 -6.91 -3.71 8.07
N VAL A 30 -5.68 -3.72 7.58
CA VAL A 30 -4.54 -3.15 8.32
C VAL A 30 -4.42 -1.65 8.08
N PHE A 31 -4.41 -1.21 6.83
CA PHE A 31 -4.18 0.20 6.51
C PHE A 31 -5.46 1.02 6.39
N GLY A 32 -6.61 0.37 6.23
CA GLY A 32 -7.87 1.08 6.10
C GLY A 32 -8.25 1.43 4.67
N PHE A 33 -7.63 0.78 3.69
CA PHE A 33 -8.07 0.95 2.31
C PHE A 33 -9.51 0.49 2.14
N GLU A 34 -10.21 1.10 1.19
CA GLU A 34 -11.55 0.71 0.78
C GLU A 34 -11.50 0.26 -0.68
N LYS A 35 -12.27 -0.76 -0.99
CA LYS A 35 -12.39 -1.25 -2.36
C LYS A 35 -13.18 -0.23 -3.19
N HIS A 36 -12.57 0.28 -4.23
CA HIS A 36 -13.25 1.14 -5.20
C HIS A 36 -13.80 0.31 -6.36
N ALA A 37 -13.01 -0.62 -6.86
CA ALA A 37 -13.41 -1.56 -7.90
C ALA A 37 -12.54 -2.81 -7.80
N VAL A 38 -13.14 -3.96 -8.06
CA VAL A 38 -12.43 -5.24 -8.09
C VAL A 38 -12.97 -6.04 -9.28
N TYR A 39 -12.09 -6.38 -10.21
CA TYR A 39 -12.43 -7.15 -11.40
C TYR A 39 -11.76 -8.51 -11.29
N ALA A 40 -12.57 -9.56 -11.12
CA ALA A 40 -12.07 -10.92 -10.98
C ALA A 40 -11.52 -11.43 -12.32
N GLY A 41 -10.46 -12.22 -12.23
CA GLY A 41 -9.91 -12.96 -13.34
C GLY A 41 -10.28 -14.44 -13.24
N PRO A 42 -9.67 -15.29 -14.09
CA PRO A 42 -9.91 -16.73 -14.06
C PRO A 42 -9.50 -17.32 -12.70
N GLY A 43 -10.26 -18.30 -12.24
CA GLY A 43 -9.96 -18.97 -10.97
C GLY A 43 -10.03 -17.99 -9.81
N ASN A 44 -9.07 -18.09 -8.90
CA ASN A 44 -8.99 -17.22 -7.73
C ASN A 44 -8.02 -16.06 -7.96
N THR A 45 -8.07 -15.46 -9.15
CA THR A 45 -7.19 -14.33 -9.49
C THR A 45 -7.97 -13.03 -9.55
N ILE A 46 -7.24 -11.92 -9.46
CA ILE A 46 -7.77 -10.58 -9.65
C ILE A 46 -7.13 -10.02 -10.91
N MET A 47 -7.97 -9.68 -11.89
CA MET A 47 -7.50 -9.06 -13.11
C MET A 47 -7.04 -7.63 -12.85
N HIS A 48 -7.83 -6.89 -12.06
CA HIS A 48 -7.55 -5.50 -11.74
C HIS A 48 -8.35 -5.09 -10.50
N ALA A 49 -7.71 -4.38 -9.59
CA ALA A 49 -8.38 -3.82 -8.41
C ALA A 49 -7.91 -2.40 -8.17
N GLU A 50 -8.81 -1.60 -7.64
CA GLU A 50 -8.57 -0.21 -7.26
C GLU A 50 -8.95 -0.07 -5.79
N LEU A 51 -7.98 0.31 -4.96
CA LEU A 51 -8.20 0.54 -3.53
C LEU A 51 -7.90 1.99 -3.22
N VAL A 52 -8.76 2.62 -2.43
CA VAL A 52 -8.63 4.04 -2.10
C VAL A 52 -8.38 4.24 -0.61
N LEU A 53 -7.59 5.27 -0.31
CA LEU A 53 -7.35 5.74 1.05
C LEU A 53 -7.35 7.26 0.97
N ASP A 54 -8.39 7.89 1.54
CA ASP A 54 -8.65 9.31 1.36
C ASP A 54 -8.65 9.68 -0.13
N GLY A 55 -7.88 10.66 -0.57
CA GLY A 55 -7.80 11.05 -1.97
C GLY A 55 -6.80 10.25 -2.80
N GLY A 56 -6.16 9.25 -2.21
CA GLY A 56 -5.18 8.42 -2.90
C GLY A 56 -5.73 7.09 -3.34
N MET A 57 -5.06 6.50 -4.32
CA MET A 57 -5.46 5.19 -4.86
C MET A 57 -4.21 4.37 -5.15
N ILE A 58 -4.32 3.06 -4.98
CA ILE A 58 -3.40 2.10 -5.55
C ILE A 58 -4.18 1.19 -6.49
N MET A 59 -3.49 0.66 -7.48
CA MET A 59 -4.05 -0.38 -8.35
C MET A 59 -3.23 -1.64 -8.18
N LEU A 60 -3.88 -2.78 -8.23
CA LEU A 60 -3.19 -4.05 -8.12
C LEU A 60 -3.89 -5.15 -8.91
N GLY A 61 -3.17 -6.21 -9.13
CA GLY A 61 -3.69 -7.40 -9.78
C GLY A 61 -2.84 -8.59 -9.46
N SER A 62 -3.31 -9.76 -9.85
CA SER A 62 -2.55 -10.99 -9.74
C SER A 62 -1.41 -10.98 -10.76
N VAL A 63 -0.30 -11.66 -10.42
CA VAL A 63 0.79 -11.85 -11.38
C VAL A 63 0.25 -12.51 -12.64
N ASN A 64 0.77 -12.07 -13.79
CA ASN A 64 0.40 -12.63 -15.09
C ASN A 64 1.57 -12.45 -16.06
N ASP A 65 1.44 -13.03 -17.26
CA ASP A 65 2.50 -13.03 -18.26
C ASP A 65 2.27 -12.00 -19.37
N THR A 66 1.77 -10.82 -19.02
CA THR A 66 1.65 -9.73 -19.98
C THR A 66 2.98 -9.01 -20.17
N ALA A 67 3.12 -8.27 -21.29
CA ALA A 67 4.35 -7.56 -21.58
C ALA A 67 4.78 -6.59 -20.47
N PRO A 68 3.88 -5.75 -19.92
CA PRO A 68 4.30 -4.89 -18.80
C PRO A 68 4.80 -5.68 -17.59
N ASN A 69 4.18 -6.81 -17.28
CA ASN A 69 4.53 -7.60 -16.10
C ASN A 69 5.87 -8.31 -16.23
N ARG A 70 6.37 -8.50 -17.45
CA ARG A 70 7.72 -9.07 -17.65
C ARG A 70 8.81 -8.12 -17.18
N HIS A 71 8.49 -6.85 -17.02
CA HIS A 71 9.43 -5.84 -16.49
C HIS A 71 9.30 -5.67 -14.98
N MET A 72 8.45 -6.45 -14.33
CA MET A 72 8.18 -6.36 -12.90
C MET A 72 8.48 -7.67 -12.21
N LYS A 73 9.04 -7.58 -11.02
CA LYS A 73 9.33 -8.75 -10.19
C LYS A 73 8.70 -8.57 -8.83
N LEU A 74 8.32 -9.68 -8.22
CA LEU A 74 7.87 -9.65 -6.83
C LEU A 74 9.09 -9.53 -5.91
N PRO A 75 8.93 -8.93 -4.73
CA PRO A 75 10.06 -8.81 -3.79
C PRO A 75 10.75 -10.17 -3.51
N GLU A 76 10.00 -11.25 -3.36
CA GLU A 76 10.57 -12.56 -3.11
C GLU A 76 11.50 -13.05 -4.24
N GLU A 77 11.24 -12.62 -5.47
CA GLU A 77 12.07 -12.97 -6.61
C GLU A 77 13.40 -12.22 -6.63
N LEU A 78 13.51 -11.19 -5.81
CA LEU A 78 14.68 -10.33 -5.69
C LEU A 78 15.33 -10.43 -4.30
N GLY A 79 15.09 -11.53 -3.59
CA GLY A 79 15.63 -11.71 -2.24
C GLY A 79 15.05 -10.75 -1.21
N GLY A 80 13.86 -10.24 -1.45
CA GLY A 80 13.21 -9.26 -0.58
C GLY A 80 13.50 -7.82 -0.92
N ALA A 81 14.35 -7.57 -1.92
CA ALA A 81 14.65 -6.21 -2.37
C ALA A 81 13.56 -5.71 -3.31
N GLN A 82 13.45 -4.40 -3.39
CA GLN A 82 12.49 -3.77 -4.29
C GLN A 82 13.02 -2.39 -4.69
N THR A 83 12.49 -1.84 -5.77
CA THR A 83 12.99 -0.57 -6.31
C THR A 83 12.17 0.65 -5.86
N ARG A 84 11.02 0.44 -5.27
CA ARG A 84 10.15 1.50 -4.76
C ARG A 84 9.39 1.04 -3.52
N GLY A 85 8.99 2.01 -2.71
CA GLY A 85 8.05 1.81 -1.64
C GLY A 85 6.84 2.72 -1.82
N VAL A 86 5.81 2.50 -1.04
CA VAL A 86 4.63 3.36 -0.99
C VAL A 86 4.55 3.99 0.38
N SER A 87 4.33 5.30 0.42
CA SER A 87 4.14 6.03 1.67
C SER A 87 2.67 6.40 1.83
N LEU A 88 2.13 6.14 3.00
CA LEU A 88 0.77 6.50 3.36
C LEU A 88 0.80 7.62 4.40
N ILE A 89 -0.01 8.66 4.18
CA ILE A 89 -0.23 9.71 5.17
C ILE A 89 -1.48 9.31 5.94
N VAL A 90 -1.33 9.16 7.26
CA VAL A 90 -2.44 8.75 8.12
C VAL A 90 -2.55 9.72 9.30
N LYS A 91 -3.72 9.73 9.97
CA LYS A 91 -3.94 10.60 11.11
C LYS A 91 -3.32 10.04 12.39
N ASP A 92 -3.35 8.72 12.55
CA ASP A 92 -2.86 8.03 13.74
C ASP A 92 -1.99 6.85 13.34
N ALA A 93 -0.69 7.11 13.25
CA ALA A 93 0.27 6.06 12.84
C ALA A 93 0.40 4.97 13.90
N ASP A 94 0.25 5.31 15.18
CA ASP A 94 0.34 4.33 16.26
C ASP A 94 -0.78 3.30 16.17
N GLU A 95 -1.98 3.72 15.80
CA GLU A 95 -3.10 2.79 15.62
C GLU A 95 -2.83 1.82 14.47
N ILE A 96 -2.34 2.33 13.33
CA ILE A 96 -2.01 1.48 12.19
C ILE A 96 -0.86 0.53 12.54
N TYR A 97 0.13 1.03 13.28
CA TYR A 97 1.26 0.22 13.74
C TYR A 97 0.78 -0.97 14.58
N ALA A 98 -0.14 -0.71 15.52
CA ALA A 98 -0.71 -1.78 16.33
C ALA A 98 -1.46 -2.81 15.50
N ARG A 99 -2.26 -2.34 14.53
CA ARG A 99 -2.97 -3.24 13.63
C ARG A 99 -2.03 -4.08 12.77
N ALA A 100 -0.97 -3.47 12.24
CA ALA A 100 0.02 -4.17 11.44
C ALA A 100 0.71 -5.26 12.25
N LYS A 101 1.12 -4.96 13.48
CA LYS A 101 1.75 -5.93 14.36
C LYS A 101 0.78 -7.06 14.71
N ALA A 102 -0.46 -6.74 15.01
CA ALA A 102 -1.48 -7.75 15.34
C ALA A 102 -1.76 -8.67 14.14
N ALA A 103 -1.63 -8.17 12.93
CA ALA A 103 -1.80 -8.95 11.70
C ALA A 103 -0.55 -9.73 11.32
N GLY A 104 0.52 -9.65 12.10
CA GLY A 104 1.76 -10.37 11.83
C GLY A 104 2.67 -9.74 10.79
N ALA A 105 2.49 -8.45 10.48
CA ALA A 105 3.35 -7.76 9.54
C ALA A 105 4.78 -7.72 10.04
N LYS A 106 5.73 -7.86 9.13
CA LYS A 106 7.15 -7.71 9.48
C LYS A 106 7.46 -6.22 9.58
N ILE A 107 7.82 -5.78 10.77
CA ILE A 107 8.20 -4.38 11.00
C ILE A 107 9.65 -4.21 10.55
N VAL A 108 9.86 -3.29 9.62
CA VAL A 108 11.19 -2.96 9.09
C VAL A 108 11.80 -1.83 9.90
N GLU A 109 10.97 -0.85 10.27
CA GLU A 109 11.40 0.28 11.09
C GLU A 109 10.33 0.53 12.14
N ASN A 110 10.71 0.49 13.41
CA ASN A 110 9.77 0.72 14.51
C ASN A 110 9.24 2.13 14.47
N ILE A 111 8.01 2.30 15.00
CA ILE A 111 7.40 3.62 15.03
C ILE A 111 8.22 4.57 15.92
N GLU A 112 8.46 5.76 15.41
CA GLU A 112 9.23 6.79 16.12
C GLU A 112 8.91 8.17 15.56
N ASP A 113 9.23 9.19 16.34
CA ASP A 113 9.18 10.57 15.86
C ASP A 113 10.32 10.80 14.86
N LYS A 114 10.02 11.52 13.79
CA LYS A 114 10.99 11.78 12.72
C LYS A 114 11.51 13.20 12.73
N PRO A 115 12.77 13.42 12.35
CA PRO A 115 13.36 14.78 12.33
C PRO A 115 12.60 15.75 11.43
N GLN A 116 12.04 15.28 10.30
CA GLN A 116 11.28 16.12 9.38
C GLN A 116 9.86 16.41 9.88
N GLY A 117 9.41 15.71 10.92
CA GLY A 117 8.08 15.86 11.51
C GLY A 117 7.28 14.58 11.48
N GLY A 118 6.29 14.52 12.36
CA GLY A 118 5.38 13.38 12.46
C GLY A 118 6.02 12.14 13.06
N ARG A 119 5.21 11.08 13.15
CA ARG A 119 5.61 9.75 13.61
C ARG A 119 5.38 8.78 12.47
N SER A 120 6.32 7.86 12.27
CA SER A 120 6.15 6.88 11.20
C SER A 120 6.83 5.56 11.52
N PHE A 121 6.42 4.55 10.80
CA PHE A 121 7.04 3.22 10.81
C PHE A 121 7.08 2.68 9.38
N ALA A 122 7.79 1.58 9.20
CA ALA A 122 7.78 0.87 7.93
C ALA A 122 7.56 -0.61 8.19
N CYS A 123 6.79 -1.24 7.32
CA CYS A 123 6.51 -2.67 7.41
C CYS A 123 6.41 -3.29 6.02
N LEU A 124 6.47 -4.63 6.00
CA LEU A 124 6.21 -5.40 4.80
C LEU A 124 4.81 -5.96 4.86
N ASP A 125 4.12 -5.97 3.71
CA ASP A 125 2.86 -6.68 3.60
C ASP A 125 3.13 -8.21 3.44
N PRO A 126 2.10 -9.05 3.36
CA PRO A 126 2.30 -10.50 3.31
C PRO A 126 3.17 -11.00 2.15
N GLU A 127 3.30 -10.22 1.10
CA GLU A 127 4.14 -10.61 -0.04
C GLU A 127 5.45 -9.81 -0.14
N GLY A 128 5.76 -9.05 0.90
CA GLY A 128 7.05 -8.39 1.02
C GLY A 128 7.13 -6.99 0.42
N HIS A 129 6.06 -6.42 -0.07
CA HIS A 129 6.07 -5.02 -0.50
C HIS A 129 6.22 -4.12 0.72
N ILE A 130 7.08 -3.11 0.60
CA ILE A 130 7.35 -2.20 1.71
C ILE A 130 6.40 -1.01 1.72
N TRP A 131 5.91 -0.68 2.91
CA TRP A 131 5.01 0.43 3.16
C TRP A 131 5.58 1.31 4.26
N HIS A 132 5.63 2.61 3.99
CA HIS A 132 5.97 3.63 4.99
C HIS A 132 4.67 4.27 5.42
N VAL A 133 4.38 4.27 6.72
CA VAL A 133 3.11 4.77 7.24
C VAL A 133 3.41 5.84 8.27
N GLY A 134 2.89 7.05 8.07
CA GLY A 134 3.20 8.12 8.98
C GLY A 134 2.24 9.28 8.93
N THR A 135 2.42 10.20 9.88
CA THR A 135 1.58 11.38 10.01
C THR A 135 2.17 12.61 9.32
N TYR A 136 3.43 12.52 8.86
CA TYR A 136 4.04 13.62 8.13
C TYR A 136 3.29 13.88 6.84
N ASP A 137 2.84 15.12 6.65
CA ASP A 137 2.16 15.53 5.43
C ASP A 137 3.07 16.46 4.63
N PRO A 138 3.67 15.96 3.53
CA PRO A 138 4.56 16.80 2.72
C PRO A 138 3.83 17.96 2.02
N TRP A 139 2.51 17.93 1.94
CA TRP A 139 1.71 19.01 1.38
C TRP A 139 1.50 20.16 2.36
N ALA A 140 1.72 19.93 3.65
CA ALA A 140 1.54 20.98 4.65
C ALA A 140 2.56 22.09 4.42
N PRO A 141 2.22 23.35 4.79
CA PRO A 141 3.16 24.47 4.64
C PRO A 141 4.46 24.20 5.41
N LYS A 142 5.59 24.60 4.81
CA LYS A 142 6.93 24.44 5.41
C LYS A 142 7.27 25.65 6.28
#